data_384d02fe46c833c261f90b1ea6d2f373
#
_entry.id   384d02fe46c833c261f90b1ea6d2f373
#
_cell.length_a   1.000
_cell.length_b   1.000
_cell.length_c   1.000
_cell.angle_alpha   90.00
_cell.angle_beta   90.00
_cell.angle_gamma   90.00
#
_symmetry.space_group_name_H-M   'P 1'
#
loop_
_entity.id
_entity.type
_entity.pdbx_description
1 polymer ?
#
loop_
_entity_poly.entity_id
_entity_poly.type
_entity_poly.pdbx_seq_one_letter_code
_entity_poly.pdbx_strand_id
1 'polypeptide(L)'
;KGRKTAVEILFNLDHPDELTFITEANEDVENDDDLAAEDEVDLDPMERVNKRAFHVANKAVGSLPNWVKVTDVFTKSDADIFKEAGVTGFEDPRYDRYSERLKQLRSIKDYVYRAEILEREKSYEEVTEIFVRVNSLGAKLRGSDLALAQITARWNGSLNLFMEYQTRVRDLGFDLDLGVHL
;
A
#
# COMPACT_ATOMS: atom_id res chain seq x y z
N LYS A 1 20.24 17.15 -2.02
CA LYS A 1 20.30 15.77 -2.56
C LYS A 1 19.90 14.84 -1.43
N GLY A 2 18.62 14.42 -1.40
CA GLY A 2 18.12 13.44 -0.45
C GLY A 2 18.83 12.10 -0.65
N ARG A 3 19.39 11.56 0.43
CA ARG A 3 20.01 10.24 0.43
C ARG A 3 18.87 9.21 0.27
N LYS A 4 18.80 8.51 -0.85
CA LYS A 4 17.87 7.39 -1.02
C LYS A 4 18.28 6.31 -0.03
N THR A 5 17.50 6.12 1.03
CA THR A 5 17.69 5.02 1.96
C THR A 5 16.82 3.86 1.46
N ALA A 6 17.41 2.68 1.26
CA ALA A 6 16.63 1.50 0.94
C ALA A 6 15.72 1.17 2.15
N VAL A 7 14.43 1.06 1.90
CA VAL A 7 13.45 0.64 2.89
C VAL A 7 13.28 -0.86 2.78
N GLU A 8 13.49 -1.58 3.86
CA GLU A 8 13.28 -3.01 3.94
C GLU A 8 11.85 -3.30 4.41
N ILE A 9 11.17 -4.24 3.76
CA ILE A 9 9.81 -4.66 4.09
C ILE A 9 9.86 -6.05 4.72
N LEU A 10 9.14 -6.23 5.81
CA LEU A 10 8.93 -7.49 6.48
C LEU A 10 7.56 -8.06 6.12
N PHE A 11 7.48 -9.37 6.02
CA PHE A 11 6.26 -10.14 5.80
C PHE A 11 5.96 -11.00 7.01
N ASN A 12 4.73 -10.94 7.50
CA ASN A 12 4.26 -11.68 8.66
C ASN A 12 3.75 -13.06 8.24
N LEU A 13 4.42 -14.10 8.66
CA LEU A 13 3.98 -15.48 8.42
C LEU A 13 2.75 -15.88 9.24
N ASP A 14 2.39 -15.09 10.27
CA ASP A 14 1.21 -15.30 11.13
C ASP A 14 0.09 -14.27 10.90
N HIS A 15 0.13 -13.51 9.80
CA HIS A 15 -0.94 -12.55 9.50
C HIS A 15 -2.32 -13.25 9.48
N PRO A 16 -3.43 -12.59 9.81
CA PRO A 16 -4.77 -13.15 9.68
C PRO A 16 -5.09 -13.50 8.22
N ASP A 17 -5.98 -14.47 8.01
CA ASP A 17 -6.38 -14.92 6.67
C ASP A 17 -7.22 -13.84 5.96
N GLU A 18 -8.04 -13.12 6.72
CA GLU A 18 -8.77 -11.95 6.25
C GLU A 18 -7.97 -10.70 6.57
N LEU A 19 -7.44 -10.07 5.52
CA LEU A 19 -6.76 -8.79 5.64
C LEU A 19 -7.77 -7.67 5.40
N THR A 20 -7.96 -6.83 6.39
CA THR A 20 -8.67 -5.58 6.20
C THR A 20 -7.76 -4.63 5.43
N PHE A 21 -8.08 -4.38 4.17
CA PHE A 21 -7.38 -3.36 3.38
C PHE A 21 -7.93 -2.00 3.78
N ILE A 22 -7.17 -1.26 4.55
CA ILE A 22 -7.40 0.18 4.70
C ILE A 22 -6.84 0.80 3.42
N THR A 23 -7.70 1.03 2.44
CA THR A 23 -7.36 1.89 1.31
C THR A 23 -7.60 3.33 1.75
N GLU A 24 -6.68 4.24 1.41
CA GLU A 24 -6.84 5.69 1.63
C GLU A 24 -8.18 6.23 1.07
N ALA A 25 -8.83 5.47 0.19
CA ALA A 25 -10.16 5.77 -0.36
C ALA A 25 -11.30 5.69 0.68
N ASN A 26 -11.07 5.14 1.86
CA ASN A 26 -12.09 5.07 2.90
C ASN A 26 -12.09 6.29 3.84
N GLU A 27 -11.12 7.20 3.69
CA GLU A 27 -11.10 8.44 4.49
C GLU A 27 -12.15 9.48 4.05
N ASP A 28 -12.76 9.31 2.86
CA ASP A 28 -13.73 10.27 2.30
C ASP A 28 -15.20 9.85 2.37
N VAL A 29 -15.51 8.75 3.02
CA VAL A 29 -16.92 8.41 3.31
C VAL A 29 -17.33 9.12 4.60
N GLU A 30 -17.53 10.44 4.50
CA GLU A 30 -18.46 11.12 5.41
C GLU A 30 -19.83 10.47 5.24
N ASN A 31 -20.31 9.83 6.29
CA ASN A 31 -21.60 9.16 6.43
C ASN A 31 -21.67 7.71 5.89
N ASP A 32 -21.02 6.81 6.58
CA ASP A 32 -21.69 5.60 7.02
C ASP A 32 -21.16 5.28 8.42
N ASP A 33 -21.92 5.70 9.42
CA ASP A 33 -21.84 5.23 10.79
C ASP A 33 -21.93 3.71 10.75
N ASP A 34 -21.03 3.07 11.49
CA ASP A 34 -20.94 1.65 11.74
C ASP A 34 -20.16 0.84 10.69
N LEU A 35 -18.93 0.49 11.03
CA LEU A 35 -18.45 -0.89 11.06
C LEU A 35 -16.94 -1.13 11.09
N ALA A 36 -16.03 -0.16 11.15
CA ALA A 36 -14.60 -0.56 11.15
C ALA A 36 -13.63 0.22 12.05
N ALA A 37 -14.04 1.29 12.70
CA ALA A 37 -13.11 2.18 13.41
C ALA A 37 -13.09 1.99 14.93
N GLU A 38 -14.09 1.34 15.53
CA GLU A 38 -14.19 1.27 16.99
C GLU A 38 -13.32 0.16 17.62
N ASP A 39 -13.03 -0.91 16.90
CA ASP A 39 -12.25 -2.05 17.45
C ASP A 39 -10.73 -1.86 17.41
N GLU A 40 -10.19 -0.89 16.68
CA GLU A 40 -8.73 -0.66 16.58
C GLU A 40 -8.17 0.34 17.60
N VAL A 41 -9.01 1.12 18.26
CA VAL A 41 -8.54 2.22 19.11
C VAL A 41 -7.95 1.71 20.45
N ASP A 42 -8.31 0.51 20.87
CA ASP A 42 -7.93 -0.05 22.19
C ASP A 42 -6.91 -1.19 22.14
N LEU A 43 -6.39 -1.53 20.92
CA LEU A 43 -5.40 -2.61 20.79
C LEU A 43 -3.99 -2.14 21.12
N ASP A 44 -3.22 -3.01 21.79
CA ASP A 44 -1.79 -2.81 21.96
C ASP A 44 -1.10 -2.57 20.61
N PRO A 45 -0.16 -1.62 20.50
CA PRO A 45 0.58 -1.36 19.27
C PRO A 45 1.16 -2.62 18.59
N MET A 46 1.55 -3.63 19.38
CA MET A 46 2.06 -4.88 18.84
C MET A 46 0.95 -5.77 18.27
N GLU A 47 -0.24 -5.75 18.85
CA GLU A 47 -1.39 -6.49 18.31
C GLU A 47 -1.84 -5.90 16.98
N ARG A 48 -1.82 -4.56 16.81
CA ARG A 48 -2.08 -3.90 15.54
C ARG A 48 -1.07 -4.31 14.46
N VAL A 49 0.21 -4.41 14.83
CA VAL A 49 1.26 -4.86 13.91
C VAL A 49 1.03 -6.31 13.50
N ASN A 50 0.66 -7.18 14.43
CA ASN A 50 0.43 -8.60 14.15
C ASN A 50 -0.78 -8.87 13.24
N LYS A 51 -1.74 -7.95 13.17
CA LYS A 51 -2.86 -8.01 12.22
C LYS A 51 -2.46 -7.66 10.78
N ARG A 52 -1.26 -7.14 10.55
CA ARG A 52 -0.78 -6.74 9.22
C ARG A 52 0.03 -7.85 8.57
N ALA A 53 -0.12 -8.00 7.26
CA ALA A 53 0.72 -8.90 6.47
C ALA A 53 2.11 -8.30 6.20
N PHE A 54 2.22 -6.96 6.08
CA PHE A 54 3.47 -6.28 5.77
C PHE A 54 3.75 -5.14 6.75
N HIS A 55 5.03 -4.94 7.04
CA HIS A 55 5.49 -3.83 7.88
C HIS A 55 6.86 -3.33 7.40
N VAL A 56 7.11 -2.03 7.52
CA VAL A 56 8.46 -1.48 7.31
C VAL A 56 9.37 -1.98 8.43
N ALA A 57 10.54 -2.49 8.06
CA ALA A 57 11.47 -3.07 9.03
C ALA A 57 11.84 -2.06 10.12
N ASN A 58 11.62 -2.46 11.36
CA ASN A 58 12.12 -1.78 12.54
C ASN A 58 12.71 -2.81 13.52
N LYS A 59 13.41 -2.34 14.54
CA LYS A 59 14.14 -3.21 15.46
C LYS A 59 13.22 -4.13 16.27
N ALA A 60 12.03 -3.66 16.63
CA ALA A 60 11.07 -4.44 17.42
C ALA A 60 10.46 -5.58 16.61
N VAL A 61 9.91 -5.26 15.44
CA VAL A 61 9.24 -6.25 14.56
C VAL A 61 10.25 -7.20 13.93
N GLY A 62 11.42 -6.70 13.52
CA GLY A 62 12.46 -7.52 12.89
C GLY A 62 13.12 -8.54 13.83
N SER A 63 12.87 -8.48 15.16
CA SER A 63 13.33 -9.50 16.10
C SER A 63 12.34 -10.65 16.29
N LEU A 64 11.12 -10.55 15.76
CA LEU A 64 10.10 -11.57 15.88
C LEU A 64 10.30 -12.68 14.83
N PRO A 65 10.26 -13.96 15.22
CA PRO A 65 10.59 -15.08 14.32
C PRO A 65 9.59 -15.27 13.18
N ASN A 66 8.34 -14.84 13.35
CA ASN A 66 7.29 -14.92 12.35
C ASN A 66 7.35 -13.78 11.31
N TRP A 67 8.26 -12.82 11.49
CA TRP A 67 8.46 -11.72 10.55
C TRP A 67 9.73 -11.93 9.73
N VAL A 68 9.57 -12.20 8.44
CA VAL A 68 10.66 -12.46 7.52
C VAL A 68 10.81 -11.32 6.52
N LYS A 69 12.04 -11.09 6.06
CA LYS A 69 12.26 -10.07 5.03
C LYS A 69 11.65 -10.50 3.71
N VAL A 70 10.92 -9.62 3.04
CA VAL A 70 10.37 -9.90 1.72
C VAL A 70 11.48 -10.29 0.74
N THR A 71 12.65 -9.64 0.79
CA THR A 71 13.80 -9.99 -0.03
C THR A 71 14.27 -11.42 0.20
N ASP A 72 14.25 -11.90 1.44
CA ASP A 72 14.68 -13.25 1.80
C ASP A 72 13.70 -14.30 1.24
N VAL A 73 12.40 -14.00 1.20
CA VAL A 73 11.40 -14.90 0.59
C VAL A 73 11.70 -15.20 -0.89
N PHE A 74 12.33 -14.26 -1.59
CA PHE A 74 12.69 -14.43 -3.01
C PHE A 74 14.11 -14.94 -3.24
N THR A 75 14.95 -14.98 -2.21
CA THR A 75 16.38 -15.32 -2.35
C THR A 75 16.80 -16.54 -1.56
N LYS A 76 16.14 -16.84 -0.43
CA LYS A 76 16.42 -18.00 0.42
C LYS A 76 15.53 -19.20 0.08
N SER A 77 15.95 -20.38 0.51
CA SER A 77 15.10 -21.59 0.49
C SER A 77 14.07 -21.56 1.60
N ASP A 78 12.96 -22.30 1.44
CA ASP A 78 11.94 -22.44 2.50
C ASP A 78 12.53 -23.03 3.77
N ALA A 79 13.46 -23.97 3.63
CA ALA A 79 14.13 -24.60 4.77
C ALA A 79 14.93 -23.58 5.62
N ASP A 80 15.59 -22.62 5.00
CA ASP A 80 16.32 -21.55 5.69
C ASP A 80 15.36 -20.60 6.41
N ILE A 81 14.27 -20.21 5.73
CA ILE A 81 13.23 -19.34 6.31
C ILE A 81 12.55 -20.04 7.49
N PHE A 82 12.20 -21.31 7.36
CA PHE A 82 11.58 -22.09 8.44
C PHE A 82 12.50 -22.22 9.65
N LYS A 83 13.78 -22.46 9.42
CA LYS A 83 14.78 -22.51 10.47
C LYS A 83 14.88 -21.18 11.22
N GLU A 84 14.87 -20.05 10.53
CA GLU A 84 14.88 -18.71 11.12
C GLU A 84 13.57 -18.43 11.87
N ALA A 85 12.42 -18.89 11.34
CA ALA A 85 11.12 -18.78 11.97
C ALA A 85 10.88 -19.78 13.14
N GLY A 86 11.86 -20.67 13.42
CA GLY A 86 11.77 -21.66 14.49
C GLY A 86 10.79 -22.79 14.20
N VAL A 87 10.54 -23.10 12.92
CA VAL A 87 9.72 -24.25 12.49
C VAL A 87 10.62 -25.47 12.37
N THR A 88 10.29 -26.52 13.10
CA THR A 88 11.18 -27.69 13.28
C THR A 88 11.00 -28.79 12.25
N GLY A 89 9.99 -28.74 11.40
CA GLY A 89 9.72 -29.73 10.36
C GLY A 89 8.24 -29.85 10.01
N PHE A 90 7.91 -30.88 9.23
CA PHE A 90 6.54 -31.11 8.74
C PHE A 90 5.48 -31.37 9.82
N GLU A 91 5.90 -31.77 11.00
CA GLU A 91 5.00 -32.01 12.14
C GLU A 91 4.67 -30.70 12.92
N ASP A 92 5.36 -29.60 12.61
CA ASP A 92 5.06 -28.31 13.20
C ASP A 92 3.73 -27.79 12.65
N PRO A 93 2.75 -27.44 13.51
CA PRO A 93 1.42 -26.98 13.07
C PRO A 93 1.45 -25.72 12.21
N ARG A 94 2.55 -24.98 12.21
CA ARG A 94 2.75 -23.77 11.41
C ARG A 94 3.28 -24.06 10.01
N TYR A 95 3.81 -25.28 9.77
CA TYR A 95 4.54 -25.63 8.55
C TYR A 95 3.70 -25.37 7.29
N ASP A 96 2.51 -25.96 7.22
CA ASP A 96 1.64 -25.87 6.04
C ASP A 96 1.22 -24.43 5.78
N ARG A 97 0.81 -23.71 6.81
CA ARG A 97 0.41 -22.32 6.72
C ARG A 97 1.54 -21.43 6.21
N TYR A 98 2.74 -21.58 6.75
CA TYR A 98 3.90 -20.78 6.34
C TYR A 98 4.34 -21.13 4.91
N SER A 99 4.31 -22.41 4.54
CA SER A 99 4.61 -22.86 3.18
C SER A 99 3.66 -22.23 2.17
N GLU A 100 2.37 -22.24 2.46
CA GLU A 100 1.36 -21.66 1.58
C GLU A 100 1.54 -20.14 1.43
N ARG A 101 1.79 -19.43 2.51
CA ARG A 101 2.01 -17.97 2.50
C ARG A 101 3.27 -17.56 1.75
N LEU A 102 4.36 -18.31 1.89
CA LEU A 102 5.57 -18.11 1.09
C LEU A 102 5.31 -18.33 -0.40
N LYS A 103 4.54 -19.38 -0.74
CA LYS A 103 4.13 -19.67 -2.12
C LYS A 103 3.25 -18.55 -2.68
N GLN A 104 2.26 -18.09 -1.92
CA GLN A 104 1.40 -16.98 -2.32
C GLN A 104 2.21 -15.70 -2.56
N LEU A 105 3.11 -15.33 -1.67
CA LEU A 105 3.96 -14.15 -1.86
C LEU A 105 4.84 -14.28 -3.11
N ARG A 106 5.43 -15.46 -3.35
CA ARG A 106 6.24 -15.70 -4.55
C ARG A 106 5.44 -15.65 -5.85
N SER A 107 4.15 -16.00 -5.82
CA SER A 107 3.28 -15.99 -7.00
C SER A 107 3.05 -14.57 -7.56
N ILE A 108 3.41 -13.53 -6.81
CA ILE A 108 3.42 -12.15 -7.32
C ILE A 108 4.29 -12.01 -8.59
N LYS A 109 5.36 -12.82 -8.72
CA LYS A 109 6.20 -12.83 -9.93
C LYS A 109 5.47 -13.30 -11.18
N ASP A 110 4.42 -14.10 -10.99
CA ASP A 110 3.65 -14.68 -12.09
C ASP A 110 2.41 -13.82 -12.43
N TYR A 111 2.24 -12.71 -11.71
CA TYR A 111 1.12 -11.80 -11.96
C TYR A 111 1.28 -11.08 -13.29
N VAL A 112 0.29 -11.28 -14.17
CA VAL A 112 0.27 -10.70 -15.51
C VAL A 112 -0.49 -9.39 -15.50
N TYR A 113 0.21 -8.29 -15.77
CA TYR A 113 -0.43 -7.00 -16.00
C TYR A 113 -0.92 -6.92 -17.45
N ARG A 114 -2.19 -6.57 -17.64
CA ARG A 114 -2.68 -6.13 -18.95
C ARG A 114 -2.44 -4.64 -19.06
N ALA A 115 -1.61 -4.25 -20.03
CA ALA A 115 -1.38 -2.86 -20.37
C ALA A 115 -2.06 -2.58 -21.72
N GLU A 116 -3.02 -1.67 -21.74
CA GLU A 116 -3.58 -1.11 -22.97
C GLU A 116 -2.85 0.18 -23.29
N ILE A 117 -2.20 0.20 -24.45
CA ILE A 117 -1.48 1.37 -24.93
C ILE A 117 -2.42 2.20 -25.77
N LEU A 118 -2.70 3.42 -25.33
CA LEU A 118 -3.52 4.34 -26.09
C LEU A 118 -2.73 4.92 -27.28
N GLU A 119 -3.42 5.14 -28.40
CA GLU A 119 -2.86 5.80 -29.57
C GLU A 119 -2.44 7.24 -29.22
N ARG A 120 -1.33 7.68 -29.81
CA ARG A 120 -0.75 9.02 -29.52
C ARG A 120 -1.61 10.18 -30.02
N GLU A 121 -2.46 9.90 -31.00
CA GLU A 121 -3.34 10.87 -31.65
C GLU A 121 -4.59 11.19 -30.85
N LYS A 122 -4.85 10.45 -29.76
CA LYS A 122 -6.00 10.73 -28.89
C LYS A 122 -5.89 12.09 -28.23
N SER A 123 -7.02 12.80 -28.24
CA SER A 123 -7.12 14.07 -27.53
C SER A 123 -7.01 13.88 -26.02
N TYR A 124 -6.66 14.94 -25.33
CA TYR A 124 -6.58 14.92 -23.87
C TYR A 124 -7.93 14.55 -23.21
N GLU A 125 -9.03 15.04 -23.78
CA GLU A 125 -10.39 14.75 -23.33
C GLU A 125 -10.71 13.25 -23.45
N GLU A 126 -10.36 12.61 -24.58
CA GLU A 126 -10.55 11.17 -24.79
C GLU A 126 -9.73 10.34 -23.80
N VAL A 127 -8.47 10.72 -23.57
CA VAL A 127 -7.60 10.04 -22.59
C VAL A 127 -8.19 10.16 -21.18
N THR A 128 -8.67 11.34 -20.79
CA THR A 128 -9.29 11.58 -19.50
C THR A 128 -10.57 10.75 -19.33
N GLU A 129 -11.41 10.67 -20.37
CA GLU A 129 -12.64 9.85 -20.32
C GLU A 129 -12.32 8.36 -20.15
N ILE A 130 -11.34 7.84 -20.90
CA ILE A 130 -10.89 6.45 -20.75
C ILE A 130 -10.36 6.20 -19.33
N PHE A 131 -9.54 7.11 -18.81
CA PHE A 131 -8.98 7.02 -17.47
C PHE A 131 -10.05 6.99 -16.38
N VAL A 132 -11.06 7.87 -16.45
CA VAL A 132 -12.21 7.88 -15.55
C VAL A 132 -12.98 6.56 -15.63
N ARG A 133 -13.23 6.06 -16.84
CA ARG A 133 -13.98 4.82 -17.05
C ARG A 133 -13.26 3.60 -16.48
N VAL A 134 -11.95 3.49 -16.72
CA VAL A 134 -11.14 2.37 -16.20
C VAL A 134 -11.08 2.40 -14.67
N ASN A 135 -10.92 3.57 -14.08
CA ASN A 135 -10.85 3.72 -12.62
C ASN A 135 -12.22 3.60 -11.93
N SER A 136 -13.34 3.81 -12.65
CA SER A 136 -14.68 3.61 -12.08
C SER A 136 -14.99 2.14 -11.75
N LEU A 137 -14.22 1.20 -12.29
CA LEU A 137 -14.30 -0.24 -12.01
C LEU A 137 -13.39 -0.69 -10.85
N GLY A 138 -12.55 0.22 -10.32
CA GLY A 138 -11.61 -0.02 -9.23
C GLY A 138 -11.73 1.01 -8.12
N ALA A 139 -10.61 1.42 -7.53
CA ALA A 139 -10.57 2.52 -6.56
C ALA A 139 -11.08 3.81 -7.23
N LYS A 140 -12.14 4.39 -6.69
CA LYS A 140 -12.71 5.63 -7.25
C LYS A 140 -11.73 6.77 -7.01
N LEU A 141 -11.33 7.43 -8.10
CA LEU A 141 -10.60 8.68 -8.00
C LEU A 141 -11.55 9.78 -7.52
N ARG A 142 -11.06 10.63 -6.64
CA ARG A 142 -11.77 11.82 -6.21
C ARG A 142 -11.94 12.78 -7.39
N GLY A 143 -13.03 13.54 -7.39
CA GLY A 143 -13.23 14.60 -8.40
C GLY A 143 -12.09 15.62 -8.41
N SER A 144 -11.50 15.90 -7.24
CA SER A 144 -10.32 16.74 -7.07
C SER A 144 -9.07 16.19 -7.77
N ASP A 145 -8.83 14.88 -7.74
CA ASP A 145 -7.67 14.26 -8.41
C ASP A 145 -7.78 14.39 -9.93
N LEU A 146 -9.00 14.24 -10.45
CA LEU A 146 -9.29 14.43 -11.87
C LEU A 146 -9.12 15.90 -12.27
N ALA A 147 -9.61 16.84 -11.45
CA ALA A 147 -9.44 18.26 -11.70
C ALA A 147 -7.96 18.65 -11.66
N LEU A 148 -7.20 18.16 -10.68
CA LEU A 148 -5.76 18.37 -10.58
C LEU A 148 -5.03 17.83 -11.81
N ALA A 149 -5.37 16.61 -12.26
CA ALA A 149 -4.79 16.03 -13.47
C ALA A 149 -5.10 16.89 -14.72
N GLN A 150 -6.33 17.40 -14.85
CA GLN A 150 -6.71 18.28 -15.96
C GLN A 150 -5.98 19.62 -15.92
N ILE A 151 -5.83 20.22 -14.75
CA ILE A 151 -5.12 21.50 -14.58
C ILE A 151 -3.64 21.31 -14.90
N THR A 152 -3.01 20.27 -14.34
CA THR A 152 -1.57 20.03 -14.52
C THR A 152 -1.20 19.69 -15.96
N ALA A 153 -2.09 19.05 -16.70
CA ALA A 153 -1.87 18.76 -18.11
C ALA A 153 -1.94 20.02 -18.99
N ARG A 154 -2.79 20.99 -18.65
CA ARG A 154 -2.96 22.24 -19.42
C ARG A 154 -2.07 23.37 -18.95
N TRP A 155 -1.66 23.33 -17.68
CA TRP A 155 -0.82 24.35 -17.07
C TRP A 155 0.49 23.73 -16.55
N ASN A 156 1.52 23.80 -17.39
CA ASN A 156 2.84 23.28 -17.05
C ASN A 156 3.41 24.01 -15.82
N GLY A 157 3.83 23.24 -14.81
CA GLY A 157 4.38 23.78 -13.56
C GLY A 157 3.35 24.07 -12.45
N SER A 158 2.05 23.94 -12.72
CA SER A 158 0.99 24.12 -11.71
C SER A 158 1.14 23.20 -10.52
N LEU A 159 1.54 21.93 -10.74
CA LEU A 159 1.76 20.97 -9.67
C LEU A 159 2.82 21.46 -8.67
N ASN A 160 3.93 21.99 -9.14
CA ASN A 160 4.98 22.53 -8.27
C ASN A 160 4.46 23.72 -7.46
N LEU A 161 3.67 24.59 -8.09
CA LEU A 161 3.06 25.74 -7.42
C LEU A 161 2.12 25.27 -6.29
N PHE A 162 1.29 24.28 -6.53
CA PHE A 162 0.38 23.71 -5.52
C PHE A 162 1.16 23.05 -4.39
N MET A 163 2.22 22.28 -4.69
CA MET A 163 3.07 21.65 -3.69
C MET A 163 3.83 22.68 -2.82
N GLU A 164 4.32 23.76 -3.42
CA GLU A 164 4.95 24.86 -2.69
C GLU A 164 3.95 25.57 -1.77
N TYR A 165 2.72 25.77 -2.25
CA TYR A 165 1.65 26.36 -1.46
C TYR A 165 1.26 25.46 -0.28
N GLN A 166 1.07 24.17 -0.52
CA GLN A 166 0.79 23.18 0.53
C GLN A 166 1.88 23.18 1.61
N THR A 167 3.15 23.20 1.19
CA THR A 167 4.28 23.25 2.13
C THR A 167 4.22 24.51 2.99
N ARG A 168 3.94 25.66 2.38
CA ARG A 168 3.83 26.93 3.10
C ARG A 168 2.68 26.94 4.10
N VAL A 169 1.54 26.39 3.74
CA VAL A 169 0.36 26.30 4.61
C VAL A 169 0.62 25.32 5.77
N ARG A 170 1.32 24.23 5.51
CA ARG A 170 1.76 23.27 6.54
C ARG A 170 2.72 23.92 7.54
N ASP A 171 3.65 24.76 7.09
CA ASP A 171 4.58 25.51 7.95
C ASP A 171 3.84 26.50 8.87
N LEU A 172 2.63 26.93 8.50
CA LEU A 172 1.72 27.73 9.31
C LEU A 172 0.86 26.92 10.29
N GLY A 173 1.00 25.57 10.27
CA GLY A 173 0.28 24.66 11.17
C GLY A 173 -1.04 24.14 10.60
N PHE A 174 -1.31 24.33 9.30
CA PHE A 174 -2.49 23.79 8.64
C PHE A 174 -2.09 22.63 7.73
N ASP A 175 -2.68 21.43 7.94
CA ASP A 175 -2.52 20.29 7.04
C ASP A 175 -3.69 20.27 6.05
N LEU A 176 -3.45 20.78 4.85
CA LEU A 176 -4.44 20.83 3.77
C LEU A 176 -4.02 19.91 2.65
N ASP A 177 -4.92 19.02 2.26
CA ASP A 177 -4.74 18.19 1.07
C ASP A 177 -4.87 19.04 -0.22
N LEU A 178 -4.12 18.68 -1.26
CA LEU A 178 -4.19 19.34 -2.58
C LEU A 178 -5.60 19.32 -3.17
N GLY A 179 -6.40 18.29 -2.85
CA GLY A 179 -7.79 18.18 -3.27
C GLY A 179 -8.74 19.23 -2.68
N VAL A 180 -8.39 19.86 -1.57
CA VAL A 180 -9.22 20.91 -0.92
C VAL A 180 -9.08 22.26 -1.61
N HIS A 181 -8.05 22.47 -2.43
CA HIS A 181 -7.76 23.72 -3.12
C HIS A 181 -8.35 23.82 -4.54
N LEU A 182 -9.06 22.79 -4.97
CA LEU A 182 -9.68 22.66 -6.29
C LEU A 182 -11.18 22.66 -6.23
#